data_3728e216cb7051aff3f753c28cd265cf
#
_entry.id   3728e216cb7051aff3f753c28cd265cf
#
_cell.length_a   1.000
_cell.length_b   1.000
_cell.length_c   1.000
_cell.angle_alpha   90.00
_cell.angle_beta   90.00
_cell.angle_gamma   90.00
#
_symmetry.space_group_name_H-M   'P 1'
#
loop_
_entity.id
_entity.type
_entity.pdbx_description
1 polymer ?
#
loop_
_entity_poly.entity_id
_entity_poly.type
_entity_poly.pdbx_seq_one_letter_code
_entity_poly.pdbx_strand_id
1 'polypeptide(L)'
;ETDVLYDALLKKGRWATQGILFATGKAELQPESRPVLKEIASTMKKYGDLKILIEGHTDNVGAAASNLSLSDARAAAVKAALMSDFGLDGARITTKGFGDTKPAAPNTSAVGRAQNRRVEIVKQ
;
A
#
# COMPACT_ATOMS: atom_id res chain seq x y z
N GLU A 1 -10.85 -3.01 -11.95
CA GLU A 1 -12.05 -2.22 -11.87
C GLU A 1 -12.26 -1.58 -10.52
N THR A 2 -12.87 -0.40 -10.54
CA THR A 2 -13.13 0.37 -9.32
C THR A 2 -13.94 -0.42 -8.30
N ASP A 3 -14.95 -1.16 -8.76
CA ASP A 3 -15.82 -1.90 -7.86
C ASP A 3 -15.17 -3.14 -7.26
N VAL A 4 -14.19 -3.72 -7.90
CA VAL A 4 -13.45 -4.87 -7.36
C VAL A 4 -12.73 -4.46 -6.07
N LEU A 5 -12.04 -3.33 -6.08
CA LEU A 5 -11.36 -2.81 -4.89
C LEU A 5 -12.39 -2.47 -3.80
N TYR A 6 -13.44 -1.75 -4.15
CA TYR A 6 -14.45 -1.34 -3.18
C TYR A 6 -15.15 -2.56 -2.55
N ASP A 7 -15.47 -3.57 -3.35
CA ASP A 7 -16.07 -4.80 -2.84
C ASP A 7 -15.16 -5.51 -1.87
N ALA A 8 -13.86 -5.58 -2.15
CA ALA A 8 -12.89 -6.18 -1.23
C ALA A 8 -12.85 -5.41 0.09
N LEU A 9 -12.87 -4.07 0.03
CA LEU A 9 -12.86 -3.24 1.24
C LEU A 9 -14.14 -3.45 2.07
N LEU A 10 -15.29 -3.59 1.43
CA LEU A 10 -16.54 -3.81 2.14
C LEU A 10 -16.62 -5.20 2.77
N LYS A 11 -16.17 -6.23 2.05
CA LYS A 11 -16.33 -7.63 2.47
C LYS A 11 -15.24 -8.05 3.45
N LYS A 12 -14.00 -7.62 3.21
CA LYS A 12 -12.83 -8.06 4.00
C LYS A 12 -12.22 -6.95 4.82
N GLY A 13 -12.60 -5.71 4.59
CA GLY A 13 -12.02 -4.55 5.25
C GLY A 13 -10.65 -4.16 4.74
N ARG A 14 -10.05 -4.94 3.83
CA ARG A 14 -8.71 -4.66 3.31
C ARG A 14 -8.50 -5.27 1.94
N TRP A 15 -7.50 -4.74 1.24
CA TRP A 15 -7.10 -5.20 -0.09
C TRP A 15 -5.59 -5.08 -0.20
N ALA A 16 -4.92 -6.19 -0.51
CA ALA A 16 -3.46 -6.25 -0.63
C ALA A 16 -3.06 -6.19 -2.10
N THR A 17 -1.95 -5.53 -2.38
CA THR A 17 -1.42 -5.44 -3.74
C THR A 17 0.10 -5.51 -3.75
N GLN A 18 0.68 -6.21 -4.72
CA GLN A 18 2.09 -6.13 -5.08
C GLN A 18 2.32 -5.23 -6.29
N GLY A 19 1.26 -4.57 -6.78
CA GLY A 19 1.35 -3.70 -7.97
C GLY A 19 1.85 -2.30 -7.70
N ILE A 20 2.07 -1.92 -6.43
CA ILE A 20 2.71 -0.66 -6.06
C ILE A 20 4.19 -0.96 -5.86
N LEU A 21 5.02 -0.51 -6.79
CA LEU A 21 6.43 -0.86 -6.87
C LEU A 21 7.31 0.32 -6.53
N PHE A 22 8.43 0.03 -5.85
CA PHE A 22 9.41 1.03 -5.43
C PHE A 22 10.79 0.65 -5.94
N ALA A 23 11.66 1.64 -6.08
CA ALA A 23 13.07 1.39 -6.33
C ALA A 23 13.65 0.62 -5.13
N THR A 24 14.59 -0.29 -5.40
CA THR A 24 15.17 -1.18 -4.37
C THR A 24 15.72 -0.37 -3.21
N GLY A 25 15.27 -0.70 -2.00
CA GLY A 25 15.72 -0.05 -0.78
C GLY A 25 15.25 1.39 -0.61
N LYS A 26 14.34 1.87 -1.45
CA LYS A 26 13.91 3.27 -1.44
C LYS A 26 12.38 3.37 -1.36
N ALA A 27 11.90 4.56 -1.03
CA ALA A 27 10.48 4.89 -1.04
C ALA A 27 10.08 5.65 -2.32
N GLU A 28 10.83 5.45 -3.39
CA GLU A 28 10.59 6.08 -4.69
C GLU A 28 9.70 5.19 -5.54
N LEU A 29 8.49 5.70 -5.86
CA LEU A 29 7.51 4.95 -6.65
C LEU A 29 7.98 4.76 -8.08
N GLN A 30 7.85 3.53 -8.59
CA GLN A 30 8.12 3.22 -9.99
C GLN A 30 6.90 3.56 -10.85
N PRO A 31 7.09 3.92 -12.13
CA PRO A 31 5.97 4.24 -13.02
C PRO A 31 4.94 3.13 -13.16
N GLU A 32 5.36 1.87 -13.00
CA GLU A 32 4.48 0.71 -13.06
C GLU A 32 3.42 0.70 -11.96
N SER A 33 3.59 1.51 -10.91
CA SER A 33 2.61 1.65 -9.83
C SER A 33 1.38 2.45 -10.24
N ARG A 34 1.47 3.24 -11.33
CA ARG A 34 0.42 4.19 -11.69
C ARG A 34 -0.95 3.57 -11.93
N PRO A 35 -1.08 2.42 -12.62
CA PRO A 35 -2.41 1.81 -12.78
C PRO A 35 -3.10 1.48 -11.46
N VAL A 36 -2.35 0.99 -10.46
CA VAL A 36 -2.90 0.67 -9.15
C VAL A 36 -3.28 1.95 -8.40
N LEU A 37 -2.42 2.97 -8.44
CA LEU A 37 -2.73 4.27 -7.83
C LEU A 37 -3.98 4.87 -8.44
N LYS A 38 -4.14 4.77 -9.76
CA LYS A 38 -5.32 5.26 -10.45
C LYS A 38 -6.58 4.52 -10.01
N GLU A 39 -6.48 3.22 -9.82
CA GLU A 39 -7.62 2.41 -9.34
C GLU A 39 -8.05 2.85 -7.94
N ILE A 40 -7.09 3.05 -7.03
CA ILE A 40 -7.38 3.54 -5.69
C ILE A 40 -8.05 4.91 -5.75
N ALA A 41 -7.48 5.82 -6.54
CA ALA A 41 -8.02 7.17 -6.68
C ALA A 41 -9.43 7.18 -7.26
N SER A 42 -9.67 6.37 -8.30
CA SER A 42 -10.99 6.27 -8.92
C SER A 42 -12.04 5.75 -7.94
N THR A 43 -11.65 4.74 -7.13
CA THR A 43 -12.53 4.19 -6.11
C THR A 43 -12.90 5.25 -5.08
N MET A 44 -11.93 6.01 -4.60
CA MET A 44 -12.17 7.05 -3.60
C MET A 44 -12.98 8.22 -4.16
N LYS A 45 -12.81 8.53 -5.44
CA LYS A 45 -13.61 9.58 -6.09
C LYS A 45 -15.06 9.14 -6.29
N LYS A 46 -15.26 7.88 -6.63
CA LYS A 46 -16.61 7.33 -6.80
C LYS A 46 -17.35 7.21 -5.48
N TYR A 47 -16.65 6.81 -4.42
CA TYR A 47 -17.23 6.61 -3.09
C TYR A 47 -16.67 7.67 -2.14
N GLY A 48 -17.30 8.84 -2.17
CA GLY A 48 -16.79 10.05 -1.51
C GLY A 48 -16.64 9.97 0.00
N ASP A 49 -17.34 9.04 0.66
CA ASP A 49 -17.25 8.85 2.11
C ASP A 49 -16.16 7.88 2.52
N LEU A 50 -15.54 7.21 1.55
CA LEU A 50 -14.52 6.20 1.83
C LEU A 50 -13.27 6.85 2.38
N LYS A 51 -12.80 6.35 3.53
CA LYS A 51 -11.52 6.70 4.14
C LYS A 51 -10.66 5.44 4.20
N ILE A 52 -9.38 5.59 3.97
CA ILE A 52 -8.45 4.45 3.92
C ILE A 52 -7.23 4.67 4.80
N LEU A 53 -6.67 3.55 5.26
CA LEU A 53 -5.34 3.46 5.83
C LEU A 53 -4.46 2.73 4.80
N ILE A 54 -3.31 3.31 4.49
CA ILE A 54 -2.31 2.67 3.62
C ILE A 54 -1.26 2.03 4.51
N GLU A 55 -1.12 0.71 4.42
CA GLU A 55 -0.14 -0.05 5.19
C GLU A 55 1.02 -0.47 4.29
N GLY A 56 2.25 -0.16 4.73
CA GLY A 56 3.45 -0.66 4.08
C GLY A 56 3.97 -1.89 4.81
N HIS A 57 4.35 -2.92 4.04
CA HIS A 57 4.87 -4.19 4.57
C HIS A 57 6.14 -4.58 3.83
N THR A 58 7.06 -5.24 4.54
CA THR A 58 8.30 -5.76 3.96
C THR A 58 8.45 -7.24 4.25
N ASP A 59 9.42 -7.89 3.57
CA ASP A 59 9.93 -9.19 4.02
C ASP A 59 10.88 -8.95 5.21
N ASN A 60 11.53 -10.02 5.67
CA ASN A 60 12.43 -9.94 6.82
C ASN A 60 13.91 -9.85 6.45
N VAL A 61 14.23 -9.50 5.21
CA VAL A 61 15.62 -9.29 4.80
C VAL A 61 16.09 -7.93 5.32
N GLY A 62 17.23 -7.93 6.01
CA GLY A 62 17.79 -6.72 6.60
C GLY A 62 17.31 -6.47 8.02
N ALA A 63 17.72 -5.33 8.58
CA ALA A 63 17.38 -4.97 9.96
C ALA A 63 15.90 -4.60 10.11
N ALA A 64 15.28 -5.09 11.18
CA ALA A 64 13.85 -4.84 11.43
C ALA A 64 13.56 -3.33 11.54
N ALA A 65 14.42 -2.56 12.20
CA ALA A 65 14.22 -1.12 12.34
C ALA A 65 14.29 -0.40 10.99
N SER A 66 15.20 -0.82 10.11
CA SER A 66 15.30 -0.26 8.76
C SER A 66 14.06 -0.60 7.93
N ASN A 67 13.55 -1.82 8.04
CA ASN A 67 12.35 -2.25 7.34
C ASN A 67 11.13 -1.48 7.82
N LEU A 68 11.04 -1.20 9.11
CA LEU A 68 9.95 -0.40 9.66
C LEU A 68 9.98 1.02 9.10
N SER A 69 11.14 1.68 9.14
CA SER A 69 11.29 3.04 8.60
C SER A 69 10.99 3.08 7.11
N LEU A 70 11.47 2.10 6.35
CA LEU A 70 11.24 2.03 4.91
C LEU A 70 9.75 1.86 4.60
N SER A 71 9.06 0.99 5.34
CA SER A 71 7.62 0.76 5.12
C SER A 71 6.79 1.99 5.46
N ASP A 72 7.16 2.75 6.51
CA ASP A 72 6.52 4.03 6.82
C ASP A 72 6.70 5.02 5.67
N ALA A 73 7.93 5.16 5.16
CA ALA A 73 8.23 6.08 4.07
C ALA A 73 7.50 5.69 2.78
N ARG A 74 7.39 4.39 2.52
CA ARG A 74 6.68 3.90 1.33
C ARG A 74 5.18 4.16 1.41
N ALA A 75 4.56 3.94 2.57
CA ALA A 75 3.15 4.26 2.76
C ALA A 75 2.90 5.77 2.57
N ALA A 76 3.79 6.60 3.12
CA ALA A 76 3.70 8.06 2.95
C ALA A 76 3.86 8.48 1.49
N ALA A 77 4.73 7.81 0.73
CA ALA A 77 4.92 8.10 -0.70
C ALA A 77 3.66 7.79 -1.51
N VAL A 78 2.96 6.71 -1.17
CA VAL A 78 1.69 6.37 -1.83
C VAL A 78 0.65 7.46 -1.56
N LYS A 79 0.51 7.89 -0.31
CA LYS A 79 -0.41 8.98 0.03
C LYS A 79 -0.06 10.26 -0.73
N ALA A 80 1.22 10.62 -0.76
CA ALA A 80 1.67 11.84 -1.45
C ALA A 80 1.31 11.79 -2.94
N ALA A 81 1.50 10.65 -3.59
CA ALA A 81 1.16 10.48 -5.00
C ALA A 81 -0.35 10.58 -5.23
N LEU A 82 -1.16 9.98 -4.36
CA LEU A 82 -2.62 10.06 -4.47
C LEU A 82 -3.11 11.51 -4.33
N MET A 83 -2.47 12.29 -3.47
CA MET A 83 -2.81 13.70 -3.30
C MET A 83 -2.34 14.55 -4.48
N SER A 84 -1.07 14.41 -4.88
CA SER A 84 -0.48 15.31 -5.89
C SER A 84 -0.89 14.96 -7.31
N ASP A 85 -0.95 13.66 -7.64
CA ASP A 85 -1.20 13.23 -9.01
C ASP A 85 -2.69 13.01 -9.29
N PHE A 86 -3.49 12.73 -8.27
CA PHE A 86 -4.90 12.42 -8.44
C PHE A 86 -5.84 13.35 -7.66
N GLY A 87 -5.30 14.30 -6.92
CA GLY A 87 -6.09 15.35 -6.27
C GLY A 87 -6.93 14.90 -5.09
N LEU A 88 -6.58 13.79 -4.44
CA LEU A 88 -7.34 13.31 -3.29
C LEU A 88 -7.07 14.17 -2.06
N ASP A 89 -8.08 14.30 -1.21
CA ASP A 89 -7.97 15.00 0.07
C ASP A 89 -7.20 14.13 1.07
N GLY A 90 -6.09 14.65 1.59
CA GLY A 90 -5.25 13.93 2.54
C GLY A 90 -5.96 13.58 3.84
N ALA A 91 -7.02 14.28 4.21
CA ALA A 91 -7.81 13.96 5.40
C ALA A 91 -8.52 12.61 5.31
N ARG A 92 -8.66 12.07 4.10
CA ARG A 92 -9.28 10.76 3.86
C ARG A 92 -8.28 9.61 3.88
N ILE A 93 -6.98 9.90 4.05
CA ILE A 93 -5.91 8.93 3.88
C ILE A 93 -4.99 9.00 5.10
N THR A 94 -4.85 7.88 5.80
CA THR A 94 -3.83 7.71 6.83
C THR A 94 -2.81 6.68 6.37
N THR A 95 -1.63 6.68 6.99
CA THR A 95 -0.54 5.79 6.58
C THR A 95 0.11 5.15 7.80
N LYS A 96 0.61 3.92 7.64
CA LYS A 96 1.38 3.25 8.67
C LYS A 96 2.28 2.19 8.06
N GLY A 97 3.52 2.14 8.53
CA GLY A 97 4.44 1.05 8.19
C GLY A 97 4.44 0.00 9.26
N PHE A 98 4.44 -1.25 8.86
CA PHE A 98 4.52 -2.39 9.76
C PHE A 98 5.85 -3.14 9.63
N GLY A 99 6.70 -2.75 8.67
CA GLY A 99 7.94 -3.47 8.43
C GLY A 99 7.69 -4.94 8.16
N ASP A 100 8.45 -5.81 8.81
CA ASP A 100 8.33 -7.27 8.65
C ASP A 100 7.45 -7.92 9.73
N THR A 101 6.67 -7.13 10.49
CA THR A 101 5.96 -7.64 11.66
C THR A 101 4.67 -8.39 11.34
N LYS A 102 4.14 -8.25 10.11
CA LYS A 102 2.88 -8.88 9.70
C LYS A 102 3.05 -9.64 8.38
N PRO A 103 3.76 -10.76 8.38
CA PRO A 103 3.97 -11.50 7.14
C PRO A 103 2.66 -12.12 6.65
N ALA A 104 2.43 -12.04 5.33
CA ALA A 104 1.32 -12.72 4.68
C ALA A 104 1.68 -14.14 4.28
N ALA A 105 2.99 -14.44 4.21
CA ALA A 105 3.51 -15.74 3.79
C ALA A 105 4.82 -16.00 4.52
N PRO A 106 5.33 -17.26 4.52
CA PRO A 106 6.63 -17.54 5.14
C PRO A 106 7.78 -16.81 4.43
N ASN A 107 8.70 -16.25 5.20
CA ASN A 107 9.89 -15.57 4.67
C ASN A 107 10.99 -16.55 4.28
N THR A 108 10.74 -17.85 4.38
CA THR A 108 11.74 -18.89 4.10
C THR A 108 11.89 -19.20 2.62
N SER A 109 11.01 -18.66 1.77
CA SER A 109 11.09 -18.85 0.32
C SER A 109 11.09 -17.49 -0.38
N ALA A 110 11.64 -17.45 -1.60
CA ALA A 110 11.61 -16.24 -2.42
C ALA A 110 10.18 -15.82 -2.76
N VAL A 111 9.30 -16.80 -3.01
CA VAL A 111 7.88 -16.53 -3.31
C VAL A 111 7.19 -15.91 -2.09
N GLY A 112 7.41 -16.46 -0.91
CA GLY A 112 6.83 -15.94 0.32
C GLY A 112 7.32 -14.54 0.64
N ARG A 113 8.63 -14.29 0.50
CA ARG A 113 9.19 -12.95 0.68
C ARG A 113 8.58 -11.93 -0.29
N ALA A 114 8.40 -12.33 -1.56
CA ALA A 114 7.78 -11.45 -2.54
C ALA A 114 6.33 -11.10 -2.15
N GLN A 115 5.59 -12.05 -1.60
CA GLN A 115 4.23 -11.81 -1.13
C GLN A 115 4.21 -10.86 0.08
N ASN A 116 5.26 -10.88 0.90
CA ASN A 116 5.35 -10.00 2.06
C ASN A 116 5.71 -8.56 1.70
N ARG A 117 6.36 -8.34 0.56
CA ARG A 117 6.64 -7.00 0.05
C ARG A 117 5.40 -6.45 -0.65
N ARG A 118 4.52 -5.85 0.14
CA ARG A 118 3.21 -5.41 -0.37
C ARG A 118 2.76 -4.11 0.29
N VAL A 119 1.77 -3.50 -0.31
CA VAL A 119 0.98 -2.43 0.28
C VAL A 119 -0.43 -2.97 0.49
N GLU A 120 -1.04 -2.66 1.62
CA GLU A 120 -2.43 -3.02 1.87
C GLU A 120 -3.24 -1.75 2.09
N ILE A 121 -4.42 -1.72 1.49
CA ILE A 121 -5.38 -0.65 1.66
C ILE A 121 -6.44 -1.16 2.62
N VAL A 122 -6.65 -0.42 3.70
CA VAL A 122 -7.57 -0.82 4.77
C VAL A 122 -8.69 0.21 4.87
N LYS A 123 -9.94 -0.28 4.88
CA LYS A 123 -11.09 0.62 5.05
C LYS A 123 -11.12 1.12 6.50
N GLN A 124 -11.29 2.40 6.63
CA GLN A 124 -11.39 3.03 7.95
C GLN A 124 -12.84 3.21 8.38
#